data_89c25f8aab72a5a5d3567c519350cb78
#
_entry.id   89c25f8aab72a5a5d3567c519350cb78
#
_cell.length_a   1.000
_cell.length_b   1.000
_cell.length_c   1.000
_cell.angle_alpha   90.00
_cell.angle_beta   90.00
_cell.angle_gamma   90.00
#
_symmetry.space_group_name_H-M   'P 1'
#
loop_
_entity.id
_entity.type
_entity.pdbx_description
1 polymer ?
#
loop_
_entity_poly.entity_id
_entity_poly.type
_entity_poly.pdbx_seq_one_letter_code
_entity_poly.pdbx_strand_id
1 'polypeptide(L)'
;MKVLMFGWEFPPKIYGGLAVASYGITKGLSLQNDVETTFCLPKPTGEEESFLNIIGMNQVPVVWRDVNYDYLKSRLPNYMTPEQYYAFRDHIYADFSYLNVNDLGCMEFAGGYPANLHDEINNFSIIAGVVARQQQFDIIHAHDWLTYPAGVHAKMVSGKPLCIHVHATDFDRSRGKVNPTVYATEKNGMDYADCIMCVSELTRQTVIREYHQDPRKCFAMHNAVYPLSQELLDIPRPEHKKEKVVTFLGRITMQKGPEYFVEAAALVLKRTRNIRFIMA
;
A
#
# COMPACT_ATOMS: atom_id res chain seq x y z
N MET A 1 8.83 -8.92 -18.93
CA MET A 1 8.80 -7.62 -18.20
C MET A 1 9.00 -7.88 -16.72
N LYS A 2 9.93 -7.16 -16.08
CA LYS A 2 10.20 -7.32 -14.64
C LYS A 2 9.61 -6.14 -13.87
N VAL A 3 8.79 -6.43 -12.86
CA VAL A 3 8.07 -5.44 -12.04
C VAL A 3 8.65 -5.41 -10.64
N LEU A 4 9.14 -4.26 -10.20
CA LEU A 4 9.46 -4.02 -8.79
C LEU A 4 8.23 -3.41 -8.12
N MET A 5 7.60 -4.16 -7.23
CA MET A 5 6.32 -3.79 -6.62
C MET A 5 6.49 -3.51 -5.14
N PHE A 6 5.98 -2.38 -4.68
CA PHE A 6 5.97 -1.99 -3.27
C PHE A 6 4.57 -2.09 -2.69
N GLY A 7 4.41 -2.90 -1.64
CA GLY A 7 3.17 -3.06 -0.90
C GLY A 7 3.39 -2.98 0.60
N TRP A 8 2.33 -2.70 1.35
CA TRP A 8 2.38 -2.56 2.80
C TRP A 8 1.89 -3.78 3.55
N GLU A 9 0.96 -4.49 2.95
CA GLU A 9 0.35 -5.71 3.50
C GLU A 9 0.19 -6.76 2.40
N PHE A 10 0.32 -8.03 2.81
CA PHE A 10 0.15 -9.19 1.95
C PHE A 10 -0.28 -10.41 2.79
N PRO A 11 -1.12 -11.33 2.26
CA PRO A 11 -1.44 -12.57 2.98
C PRO A 11 -0.19 -13.40 3.32
N PRO A 12 -0.19 -14.10 4.48
CA PRO A 12 -1.32 -14.38 5.36
C PRO A 12 -1.69 -13.23 6.30
N LYS A 13 -0.89 -12.15 6.38
CA LYS A 13 -1.12 -11.02 7.27
C LYS A 13 -2.03 -9.98 6.60
N ILE A 14 -3.30 -10.01 6.93
CA ILE A 14 -4.34 -9.17 6.33
C ILE A 14 -4.89 -8.19 7.36
N TYR A 15 -4.73 -6.89 7.10
CA TYR A 15 -5.34 -5.82 7.90
C TYR A 15 -6.54 -5.18 7.19
N GLY A 16 -6.65 -5.38 5.87
CA GLY A 16 -7.73 -4.80 5.07
C GLY A 16 -7.76 -5.28 3.63
N GLY A 17 -8.57 -4.60 2.82
CA GLY A 17 -8.74 -4.93 1.40
C GLY A 17 -7.47 -4.75 0.55
N LEU A 18 -6.50 -3.98 1.04
CA LEU A 18 -5.24 -3.74 0.31
C LEU A 18 -4.44 -5.03 0.16
N ALA A 19 -4.33 -5.85 1.23
CA ALA A 19 -3.64 -7.14 1.17
C ALA A 19 -4.26 -8.08 0.14
N VAL A 20 -5.60 -8.16 0.13
CA VAL A 20 -6.36 -9.01 -0.81
C VAL A 20 -6.20 -8.52 -2.25
N ALA A 21 -6.23 -7.20 -2.46
CA ALA A 21 -6.04 -6.60 -3.78
C ALA A 21 -4.61 -6.85 -4.30
N SER A 22 -3.60 -6.63 -3.45
CA SER A 22 -2.19 -6.89 -3.79
C SER A 22 -1.97 -8.37 -4.15
N TYR A 23 -2.55 -9.28 -3.37
CA TYR A 23 -2.50 -10.71 -3.66
C TYR A 23 -3.15 -11.03 -5.01
N GLY A 24 -4.37 -10.54 -5.25
CA GLY A 24 -5.09 -10.81 -6.49
C GLY A 24 -4.35 -10.30 -7.73
N ILE A 25 -3.78 -9.09 -7.65
CA ILE A 25 -2.99 -8.50 -8.73
C ILE A 25 -1.72 -9.33 -8.99
N THR A 26 -0.94 -9.64 -7.95
CA THR A 26 0.30 -10.41 -8.11
C THR A 26 0.05 -11.84 -8.58
N LYS A 27 -1.04 -12.47 -8.10
CA LYS A 27 -1.46 -13.78 -8.58
C LYS A 27 -1.87 -13.74 -10.06
N GLY A 28 -2.63 -12.71 -10.46
CA GLY A 28 -2.98 -12.50 -11.87
C GLY A 28 -1.75 -12.27 -12.76
N LEU A 29 -0.77 -11.49 -12.29
CA LEU A 29 0.48 -11.26 -13.00
C LEU A 29 1.34 -12.53 -13.10
N SER A 30 1.36 -13.36 -12.05
CA SER A 30 2.12 -14.63 -12.07
C SER A 30 1.61 -15.66 -13.10
N LEU A 31 0.37 -15.49 -13.59
CA LEU A 31 -0.18 -16.32 -14.65
C LEU A 31 0.24 -15.85 -16.05
N GLN A 32 0.90 -14.68 -16.16
CA GLN A 32 1.43 -14.18 -17.41
C GLN A 32 2.86 -14.70 -17.62
N ASN A 33 3.11 -15.38 -18.72
CA ASN A 33 4.40 -16.03 -18.99
C ASN A 33 5.57 -15.04 -19.17
N ASP A 34 5.29 -13.77 -19.43
CA ASP A 34 6.27 -12.73 -19.75
C ASP A 34 6.42 -11.68 -18.64
N VAL A 35 5.79 -11.89 -17.47
CA VAL A 35 5.85 -10.98 -16.33
C VAL A 35 6.46 -11.66 -15.11
N GLU A 36 7.51 -11.06 -14.56
CA GLU A 36 8.15 -11.45 -13.31
C GLU A 36 7.97 -10.32 -12.29
N THR A 37 7.42 -10.62 -11.13
CA THR A 37 7.16 -9.62 -10.08
C THR A 37 8.02 -9.90 -8.86
N THR A 38 8.77 -8.89 -8.41
CA THR A 38 9.41 -8.85 -7.10
C THR A 38 8.61 -7.92 -6.21
N PHE A 39 8.08 -8.43 -5.10
CA PHE A 39 7.21 -7.71 -4.18
C PHE A 39 7.95 -7.36 -2.89
N CYS A 40 8.03 -6.09 -2.56
CA CYS A 40 8.69 -5.57 -1.38
C CYS A 40 7.68 -5.31 -0.27
N LEU A 41 7.90 -5.91 0.91
CA LEU A 41 7.08 -5.73 2.11
C LEU A 41 7.92 -5.16 3.25
N PRO A 42 7.35 -4.35 4.17
CA PRO A 42 8.07 -3.90 5.35
C PRO A 42 8.63 -5.06 6.17
N LYS A 43 7.78 -6.05 6.48
CA LYS A 43 8.14 -7.24 7.26
C LYS A 43 7.28 -8.43 6.83
N PRO A 44 7.78 -9.31 5.97
CA PRO A 44 7.11 -10.55 5.62
C PRO A 44 7.02 -11.50 6.81
N THR A 45 6.11 -12.46 6.75
CA THR A 45 5.92 -13.52 7.76
C THR A 45 6.82 -14.73 7.50
N GLY A 46 7.21 -14.93 6.22
CA GLY A 46 7.89 -16.13 5.75
C GLY A 46 6.92 -17.25 5.34
N GLU A 47 5.61 -17.01 5.43
CA GLU A 47 4.55 -17.96 5.07
C GLU A 47 3.79 -17.51 3.80
N GLU A 48 4.29 -16.50 3.10
CA GLU A 48 3.73 -16.03 1.83
C GLU A 48 3.86 -17.12 0.74
N GLU A 49 2.90 -17.15 -0.19
CA GLU A 49 2.91 -18.15 -1.26
C GLU A 49 4.12 -18.02 -2.19
N SER A 50 4.65 -19.16 -2.63
CA SER A 50 5.89 -19.28 -3.40
C SER A 50 5.82 -18.84 -4.87
N PHE A 51 4.65 -18.41 -5.37
CA PHE A 51 4.52 -17.93 -6.75
C PHE A 51 5.13 -16.54 -6.96
N LEU A 52 5.53 -15.88 -5.89
CA LEU A 52 5.99 -14.49 -5.88
C LEU A 52 7.38 -14.41 -5.23
N ASN A 53 8.27 -13.64 -5.85
CA ASN A 53 9.53 -13.28 -5.20
C ASN A 53 9.29 -12.13 -4.21
N ILE A 54 9.53 -12.37 -2.91
CA ILE A 54 9.30 -11.39 -1.84
C ILE A 54 10.62 -10.91 -1.26
N ILE A 55 10.77 -9.60 -1.13
CA ILE A 55 11.85 -8.95 -0.40
C ILE A 55 11.30 -8.35 0.88
N GLY A 56 11.77 -8.85 2.03
CA GLY A 56 11.52 -8.22 3.33
C GLY A 56 12.45 -7.02 3.51
N MET A 57 11.87 -5.81 3.57
CA MET A 57 12.67 -4.59 3.71
C MET A 57 13.42 -4.54 5.05
N ASN A 58 12.88 -5.20 6.07
CA ASN A 58 13.56 -5.41 7.35
C ASN A 58 14.78 -6.33 7.30
N GLN A 59 15.04 -6.95 6.17
CA GLN A 59 16.18 -7.87 5.94
C GLN A 59 17.23 -7.28 5.00
N VAL A 60 16.99 -6.09 4.46
CA VAL A 60 17.89 -5.41 3.54
C VAL A 60 18.80 -4.46 4.33
N PRO A 61 20.13 -4.69 4.36
CA PRO A 61 21.05 -3.76 5.00
C PRO A 61 21.06 -2.39 4.28
N VAL A 62 21.10 -1.32 5.07
CA VAL A 62 21.20 0.03 4.51
C VAL A 62 22.59 0.24 3.93
N VAL A 63 22.67 0.48 2.63
CA VAL A 63 23.90 0.81 1.93
C VAL A 63 23.85 2.28 1.54
N TRP A 64 24.49 3.13 2.32
CA TRP A 64 24.37 4.60 2.21
C TRP A 64 24.77 5.17 0.85
N ARG A 65 25.77 4.60 0.18
CA ARG A 65 26.12 4.98 -1.19
C ARG A 65 24.99 4.77 -2.21
N ASP A 66 24.01 3.91 -1.87
CA ASP A 66 22.88 3.57 -2.71
C ASP A 66 21.63 4.43 -2.38
N VAL A 67 21.71 5.24 -1.33
CA VAL A 67 20.64 6.17 -0.93
C VAL A 67 20.83 7.52 -1.62
N ASN A 68 19.76 8.10 -2.16
CA ASN A 68 19.81 9.42 -2.79
C ASN A 68 19.76 10.52 -1.72
N TYR A 69 20.81 11.35 -1.65
CA TYR A 69 20.92 12.42 -0.65
C TYR A 69 19.86 13.50 -0.81
N ASP A 70 19.57 13.94 -2.03
CA ASP A 70 18.57 14.99 -2.26
C ASP A 70 17.17 14.52 -1.85
N TYR A 71 16.91 13.23 -2.05
CA TYR A 71 15.69 12.61 -1.55
C TYR A 71 15.63 12.63 -0.03
N LEU A 72 16.67 12.21 0.66
CA LEU A 72 16.75 12.24 2.13
C LEU A 72 16.57 13.66 2.67
N LYS A 73 17.26 14.63 2.11
CA LYS A 73 17.15 16.03 2.50
C LYS A 73 15.73 16.59 2.36
N SER A 74 15.00 16.18 1.32
CA SER A 74 13.63 16.64 1.08
C SER A 74 12.63 16.05 2.05
N ARG A 75 12.89 14.86 2.61
CA ARG A 75 11.97 14.11 3.50
C ARG A 75 12.35 14.18 4.98
N LEU A 76 13.63 14.32 5.25
CA LEU A 76 14.21 14.28 6.60
C LEU A 76 15.13 15.49 6.84
N PRO A 77 14.62 16.74 6.70
CA PRO A 77 15.46 17.94 6.74
C PRO A 77 16.22 18.11 8.08
N ASN A 78 15.78 17.46 9.15
CA ASN A 78 16.36 17.55 10.48
C ASN A 78 17.21 16.31 10.86
N TYR A 79 17.31 15.31 9.99
CA TYR A 79 17.95 14.03 10.34
C TYR A 79 19.44 14.01 10.08
N MET A 80 19.93 14.77 9.08
CA MET A 80 21.30 14.67 8.67
C MET A 80 21.73 15.92 7.89
N THR A 81 22.88 16.51 8.26
CA THR A 81 23.51 17.54 7.43
C THR A 81 24.23 16.93 6.21
N PRO A 82 24.50 17.72 5.15
CA PRO A 82 25.33 17.26 4.02
C PRO A 82 26.65 16.65 4.46
N GLU A 83 27.31 17.29 5.41
CA GLU A 83 28.62 16.85 5.94
C GLU A 83 28.49 15.49 6.64
N GLN A 84 27.44 15.28 7.43
CA GLN A 84 27.13 14.00 8.05
C GLN A 84 26.89 12.94 6.99
N TYR A 85 26.08 13.21 5.97
CA TYR A 85 25.81 12.25 4.89
C TYR A 85 27.10 11.85 4.15
N TYR A 86 27.95 12.83 3.77
CA TYR A 86 29.20 12.53 3.07
C TYR A 86 30.20 11.80 3.97
N ALA A 87 30.25 12.13 5.27
CA ALA A 87 31.04 11.39 6.24
C ALA A 87 30.58 9.93 6.38
N PHE A 88 29.25 9.69 6.34
CA PHE A 88 28.67 8.35 6.36
C PHE A 88 28.92 7.57 5.08
N ARG A 89 28.76 8.21 3.92
CA ARG A 89 29.02 7.58 2.63
C ARG A 89 30.45 7.05 2.52
N ASP A 90 31.40 7.78 3.08
CA ASP A 90 32.82 7.50 2.95
C ASP A 90 33.39 6.67 4.12
N HIS A 91 32.64 6.52 5.22
CA HIS A 91 33.05 5.78 6.43
C HIS A 91 32.03 4.69 6.77
N ILE A 92 32.45 3.43 6.62
CA ILE A 92 31.63 2.22 6.86
C ILE A 92 31.22 2.03 8.33
N TYR A 93 31.73 2.83 9.27
CA TYR A 93 31.55 2.70 10.71
C TYR A 93 30.93 3.93 11.38
N ALA A 94 29.98 4.56 10.75
CA ALA A 94 29.26 5.65 11.38
C ALA A 94 28.23 5.13 12.40
N ASP A 95 28.02 5.88 13.48
CA ASP A 95 27.02 5.60 14.48
C ASP A 95 25.61 5.70 13.89
N PHE A 96 24.95 4.57 13.67
CA PHE A 96 23.60 4.47 13.13
C PHE A 96 22.50 4.56 14.20
N SER A 97 22.84 4.89 15.44
CA SER A 97 21.93 4.87 16.57
C SER A 97 20.64 5.67 16.36
N TYR A 98 20.66 6.69 15.51
CA TYR A 98 19.48 7.52 15.21
C TYR A 98 18.58 6.97 14.09
N LEU A 99 18.99 5.92 13.38
CA LEU A 99 18.18 5.30 12.31
C LEU A 99 17.46 4.04 12.71
N ASN A 100 17.59 3.66 13.98
CA ASN A 100 16.99 2.43 14.50
C ASN A 100 17.32 1.19 13.63
N VAL A 101 18.61 1.05 13.28
CA VAL A 101 19.14 -0.13 12.60
C VAL A 101 19.68 -1.14 13.62
N ASN A 102 19.47 -2.42 13.34
CA ASN A 102 20.03 -3.50 14.15
C ASN A 102 21.51 -3.76 13.85
N ASP A 103 22.13 -4.71 14.54
CA ASP A 103 23.54 -5.09 14.39
C ASP A 103 23.92 -5.53 12.97
N LEU A 104 22.95 -5.89 12.13
CA LEU A 104 23.12 -6.25 10.71
C LEU A 104 22.98 -5.05 9.78
N GLY A 105 22.78 -3.84 10.30
CA GLY A 105 22.54 -2.63 9.52
C GLY A 105 21.16 -2.57 8.87
N CYS A 106 20.20 -3.39 9.30
CA CYS A 106 18.84 -3.43 8.76
C CYS A 106 17.91 -2.59 9.64
N MET A 107 16.97 -1.88 9.00
CA MET A 107 15.91 -1.14 9.70
C MET A 107 14.83 -2.08 10.22
N GLU A 108 14.32 -1.79 11.41
CA GLU A 108 13.22 -2.55 11.99
C GLU A 108 11.85 -2.00 11.56
N PHE A 109 10.89 -2.91 11.37
CA PHE A 109 9.50 -2.61 11.04
C PHE A 109 8.55 -3.41 11.94
N ALA A 110 7.49 -2.77 12.43
CA ALA A 110 6.45 -3.46 13.18
C ALA A 110 5.63 -4.41 12.28
N GLY A 111 5.55 -4.10 10.99
CA GLY A 111 4.82 -4.91 10.01
C GLY A 111 3.32 -4.77 10.14
N GLY A 112 2.81 -3.54 10.27
CA GLY A 112 1.39 -3.22 10.39
C GLY A 112 1.18 -1.71 10.35
N TYR A 113 0.31 -1.19 11.23
CA TYR A 113 -0.01 0.24 11.32
C TYR A 113 0.34 0.77 12.72
N PRO A 114 1.63 0.92 13.06
CA PRO A 114 2.07 1.40 14.38
C PRO A 114 1.81 2.91 14.56
N ALA A 115 2.01 3.38 15.80
CA ALA A 115 1.84 4.81 16.12
C ALA A 115 2.86 5.71 15.37
N ASN A 116 4.06 5.19 15.09
CA ASN A 116 5.14 5.85 14.34
C ASN A 116 5.10 5.52 12.83
N LEU A 117 3.92 5.32 12.27
CA LEU A 117 3.74 4.90 10.87
C LEU A 117 4.48 5.76 9.85
N HIS A 118 4.56 7.09 10.06
CA HIS A 118 5.28 7.98 9.16
C HIS A 118 6.78 7.71 9.14
N ASP A 119 7.38 7.36 10.29
CA ASP A 119 8.80 6.99 10.36
C ASP A 119 9.04 5.68 9.61
N GLU A 120 8.14 4.71 9.76
CA GLU A 120 8.25 3.44 9.01
C GLU A 120 8.09 3.65 7.50
N ILE A 121 7.21 4.55 7.04
CA ILE A 121 7.09 4.92 5.63
C ILE A 121 8.40 5.52 5.11
N ASN A 122 9.03 6.40 5.89
CA ASN A 122 10.32 7.01 5.53
C ASN A 122 11.42 5.95 5.46
N ASN A 123 11.52 5.08 6.47
CA ASN A 123 12.48 3.98 6.50
C ASN A 123 12.28 3.04 5.30
N PHE A 124 11.04 2.67 5.02
CA PHE A 124 10.68 1.84 3.86
C PHE A 124 11.14 2.49 2.55
N SER A 125 10.98 3.81 2.44
CA SER A 125 11.42 4.54 1.24
C SER A 125 12.95 4.61 1.10
N ILE A 126 13.69 4.69 2.20
CA ILE A 126 15.16 4.65 2.18
C ILE A 126 15.65 3.31 1.64
N ILE A 127 15.13 2.22 2.19
CA ILE A 127 15.47 0.86 1.75
C ILE A 127 15.04 0.63 0.29
N ALA A 128 13.92 1.20 -0.16
CA ALA A 128 13.49 1.09 -1.55
C ALA A 128 14.52 1.62 -2.54
N GLY A 129 15.24 2.70 -2.20
CA GLY A 129 16.35 3.20 -2.99
C GLY A 129 17.50 2.20 -3.09
N VAL A 130 17.85 1.53 -1.98
CA VAL A 130 18.88 0.48 -1.95
C VAL A 130 18.46 -0.71 -2.83
N VAL A 131 17.23 -1.21 -2.65
CA VAL A 131 16.70 -2.32 -3.45
C VAL A 131 16.67 -1.97 -4.94
N ALA A 132 16.25 -0.75 -5.29
CA ALA A 132 16.17 -0.31 -6.67
C ALA A 132 17.55 -0.24 -7.37
N ARG A 133 18.63 -0.06 -6.62
CA ARG A 133 19.99 -0.13 -7.18
C ARG A 133 20.50 -1.56 -7.33
N GLN A 134 20.05 -2.47 -6.50
CA GLN A 134 20.53 -3.86 -6.46
C GLN A 134 19.73 -4.80 -7.36
N GLN A 135 18.47 -4.45 -7.66
CA GLN A 135 17.57 -5.28 -8.45
C GLN A 135 17.53 -4.83 -9.93
N GLN A 136 17.27 -5.79 -10.81
CA GLN A 136 17.00 -5.54 -12.22
C GLN A 136 15.50 -5.58 -12.47
N PHE A 137 14.93 -4.47 -12.93
CA PHE A 137 13.49 -4.36 -13.24
C PHE A 137 13.27 -3.34 -14.37
N ASP A 138 12.08 -3.40 -14.96
CA ASP A 138 11.67 -2.55 -16.07
C ASP A 138 10.76 -1.42 -15.61
N ILE A 139 9.91 -1.69 -14.62
CA ILE A 139 8.88 -0.77 -14.10
C ILE A 139 8.73 -0.90 -12.59
N ILE A 140 8.39 0.22 -11.96
CA ILE A 140 8.07 0.31 -10.54
C ILE A 140 6.55 0.39 -10.38
N HIS A 141 6.00 -0.38 -9.42
CA HIS A 141 4.57 -0.34 -9.10
C HIS A 141 4.40 -0.17 -7.59
N ALA A 142 3.82 0.94 -7.15
CA ALA A 142 3.62 1.27 -5.74
C ALA A 142 2.12 1.30 -5.38
N HIS A 143 1.74 0.59 -4.30
CA HIS A 143 0.37 0.40 -3.86
C HIS A 143 0.02 1.28 -2.67
N ASP A 144 -0.88 2.23 -2.90
CA ASP A 144 -1.42 3.17 -1.91
C ASP A 144 -0.35 4.11 -1.31
N TRP A 145 -0.78 5.15 -0.63
CA TRP A 145 0.03 6.27 -0.17
C TRP A 145 1.22 5.88 0.72
N LEU A 146 1.10 4.77 1.46
CA LEU A 146 2.16 4.22 2.31
C LEU A 146 3.44 3.86 1.53
N THR A 147 3.29 3.49 0.27
CA THR A 147 4.39 3.02 -0.57
C THR A 147 4.79 4.01 -1.66
N TYR A 148 4.05 5.11 -1.85
CA TYR A 148 4.40 6.10 -2.86
C TYR A 148 5.79 6.72 -2.63
N PRO A 149 6.21 7.06 -1.39
CA PRO A 149 7.57 7.53 -1.14
C PRO A 149 8.64 6.53 -1.59
N ALA A 150 8.42 5.22 -1.39
CA ALA A 150 9.31 4.16 -1.86
C ALA A 150 9.38 4.12 -3.40
N GLY A 151 8.22 4.18 -4.06
CA GLY A 151 8.15 4.24 -5.53
C GLY A 151 8.88 5.45 -6.11
N VAL A 152 8.68 6.63 -5.51
CA VAL A 152 9.37 7.88 -5.91
C VAL A 152 10.88 7.76 -5.75
N HIS A 153 11.36 7.26 -4.61
CA HIS A 153 12.79 7.09 -4.39
C HIS A 153 13.41 6.05 -5.35
N ALA A 154 12.73 4.92 -5.54
CA ALA A 154 13.18 3.92 -6.51
C ALA A 154 13.26 4.49 -7.94
N LYS A 155 12.29 5.33 -8.36
CA LYS A 155 12.35 6.05 -9.65
C LYS A 155 13.55 7.00 -9.71
N MET A 156 13.78 7.78 -8.66
CA MET A 156 14.88 8.74 -8.63
C MET A 156 16.26 8.09 -8.77
N VAL A 157 16.46 6.91 -8.18
CA VAL A 157 17.76 6.20 -8.23
C VAL A 157 17.93 5.32 -9.46
N SER A 158 16.84 4.81 -10.06
CA SER A 158 16.90 3.87 -11.18
C SER A 158 16.60 4.51 -12.55
N GLY A 159 15.88 5.64 -12.56
CA GLY A 159 15.36 6.26 -13.78
C GLY A 159 14.21 5.47 -14.44
N LYS A 160 13.72 4.38 -13.80
CA LYS A 160 12.64 3.55 -14.35
C LYS A 160 11.27 4.19 -14.15
N PRO A 161 10.30 3.91 -15.04
CA PRO A 161 8.96 4.45 -14.93
C PRO A 161 8.26 3.98 -13.66
N LEU A 162 7.49 4.88 -13.05
CA LEU A 162 6.70 4.65 -11.85
C LEU A 162 5.22 4.60 -12.19
N CYS A 163 4.59 3.48 -11.90
CA CYS A 163 3.16 3.33 -11.82
C CYS A 163 2.72 3.31 -10.36
N ILE A 164 1.73 4.12 -10.00
CA ILE A 164 1.10 4.04 -8.68
C ILE A 164 -0.32 3.50 -8.79
N HIS A 165 -0.74 2.77 -7.76
CA HIS A 165 -2.08 2.20 -7.66
C HIS A 165 -2.82 2.83 -6.50
N VAL A 166 -3.90 3.55 -6.81
CA VAL A 166 -4.73 4.25 -5.85
C VAL A 166 -5.89 3.34 -5.45
N HIS A 167 -5.79 2.71 -4.27
CA HIS A 167 -6.86 1.87 -3.73
C HIS A 167 -7.92 2.68 -3.00
N ALA A 168 -7.52 3.79 -2.36
CA ALA A 168 -8.38 4.82 -1.81
C ALA A 168 -7.56 6.10 -1.64
N THR A 169 -8.24 7.24 -1.63
CA THR A 169 -7.63 8.54 -1.30
C THR A 169 -7.95 8.93 0.14
N ASP A 170 -7.26 9.94 0.67
CA ASP A 170 -7.61 10.48 1.98
C ASP A 170 -8.98 11.17 1.97
N PHE A 171 -9.47 11.63 0.83
CA PHE A 171 -10.86 12.09 0.68
C PHE A 171 -11.87 10.99 1.00
N ASP A 172 -11.60 9.75 0.57
CA ASP A 172 -12.46 8.60 0.87
C ASP A 172 -12.38 8.22 2.36
N ARG A 173 -11.18 8.26 2.95
CA ARG A 173 -10.95 7.87 4.35
C ARG A 173 -11.52 8.87 5.34
N SER A 174 -11.45 10.17 5.02
CA SER A 174 -11.80 11.29 5.90
C SER A 174 -13.15 11.96 5.57
N ARG A 175 -13.87 11.46 4.56
CA ARG A 175 -15.09 12.10 4.01
C ARG A 175 -14.85 13.56 3.63
N GLY A 176 -13.72 13.82 2.99
CA GLY A 176 -13.35 15.15 2.51
C GLY A 176 -12.62 16.04 3.52
N LYS A 177 -12.45 15.60 4.77
CA LYS A 177 -11.65 16.29 5.78
C LYS A 177 -10.21 15.78 5.78
N VAL A 178 -9.52 15.98 4.67
CA VAL A 178 -8.22 15.38 4.43
C VAL A 178 -7.16 15.78 5.46
N ASN A 179 -6.31 14.82 5.83
CA ASN A 179 -5.11 15.06 6.60
C ASN A 179 -4.05 15.71 5.69
N PRO A 180 -3.53 16.91 6.00
CA PRO A 180 -2.60 17.61 5.13
C PRO A 180 -1.33 16.82 4.81
N THR A 181 -0.81 16.04 5.77
CA THR A 181 0.39 15.23 5.59
C THR A 181 0.14 14.05 4.65
N VAL A 182 -0.99 13.37 4.81
CA VAL A 182 -1.38 12.27 3.92
C VAL A 182 -1.64 12.79 2.51
N TYR A 183 -2.40 13.88 2.38
CA TYR A 183 -2.65 14.55 1.10
C TYR A 183 -1.35 14.93 0.39
N ALA A 184 -0.41 15.55 1.12
CA ALA A 184 0.89 15.93 0.55
C ALA A 184 1.68 14.71 0.06
N THR A 185 1.63 13.59 0.79
CA THR A 185 2.29 12.33 0.41
C THR A 185 1.64 11.72 -0.82
N GLU A 186 0.31 11.64 -0.85
CA GLU A 186 -0.46 11.15 -2.00
C GLU A 186 -0.16 12.01 -3.24
N LYS A 187 -0.30 13.33 -3.11
CA LYS A 187 -0.05 14.26 -4.21
C LYS A 187 1.37 14.16 -4.75
N ASN A 188 2.37 14.11 -3.88
CA ASN A 188 3.76 13.96 -4.29
C ASN A 188 4.00 12.66 -5.07
N GLY A 189 3.46 11.52 -4.60
CA GLY A 189 3.53 10.26 -5.34
C GLY A 189 2.88 10.35 -6.71
N MET A 190 1.69 10.96 -6.77
CA MET A 190 0.95 11.18 -8.01
C MET A 190 1.70 12.10 -8.99
N ASP A 191 2.33 13.18 -8.49
CA ASP A 191 3.09 14.12 -9.33
C ASP A 191 4.30 13.44 -9.99
N TYR A 192 4.99 12.55 -9.27
CA TYR A 192 6.14 11.80 -9.80
C TYR A 192 5.77 10.61 -10.68
N ALA A 193 4.54 10.12 -10.60
CA ALA A 193 4.10 8.94 -11.35
C ALA A 193 3.97 9.21 -12.86
N ASP A 194 4.43 8.27 -13.66
CA ASP A 194 4.20 8.23 -15.11
C ASP A 194 2.82 7.66 -15.45
N CYS A 195 2.30 6.80 -14.59
CA CYS A 195 0.99 6.18 -14.70
C CYS A 195 0.30 6.12 -13.34
N ILE A 196 -1.00 6.42 -13.29
CA ILE A 196 -1.84 6.35 -12.10
C ILE A 196 -3.00 5.40 -12.37
N MET A 197 -2.98 4.23 -11.74
CA MET A 197 -4.07 3.26 -11.76
C MET A 197 -5.03 3.53 -10.60
N CYS A 198 -6.29 3.72 -10.90
CA CYS A 198 -7.34 3.98 -9.91
C CYS A 198 -8.33 2.82 -9.91
N VAL A 199 -8.73 2.32 -8.74
CA VAL A 199 -9.62 1.15 -8.63
C VAL A 199 -11.03 1.36 -9.17
N SER A 200 -11.40 2.60 -9.51
CA SER A 200 -12.70 2.93 -10.11
C SER A 200 -12.63 4.25 -10.88
N GLU A 201 -13.64 4.49 -11.72
CA GLU A 201 -13.79 5.79 -12.37
C GLU A 201 -14.06 6.91 -11.36
N LEU A 202 -14.76 6.61 -10.25
CA LEU A 202 -14.96 7.57 -9.17
C LEU A 202 -13.61 7.99 -8.55
N THR A 203 -12.75 7.03 -8.23
CA THR A 203 -11.40 7.30 -7.71
C THR A 203 -10.56 8.08 -8.72
N ARG A 204 -10.64 7.71 -10.01
CA ARG A 204 -9.97 8.43 -11.10
C ARG A 204 -10.41 9.91 -11.15
N GLN A 205 -11.70 10.19 -11.09
CA GLN A 205 -12.22 11.56 -11.08
C GLN A 205 -11.77 12.34 -9.84
N THR A 206 -11.71 11.69 -8.67
CA THR A 206 -11.17 12.30 -7.45
C THR A 206 -9.69 12.66 -7.62
N VAL A 207 -8.88 11.76 -8.18
CA VAL A 207 -7.46 12.00 -8.46
C VAL A 207 -7.26 13.17 -9.42
N ILE A 208 -8.02 13.24 -10.49
CA ILE A 208 -7.94 14.34 -11.46
C ILE A 208 -8.36 15.67 -10.81
N ARG A 209 -9.49 15.69 -10.12
CA ARG A 209 -10.08 16.92 -9.59
C ARG A 209 -9.39 17.43 -8.35
N GLU A 210 -9.16 16.56 -7.36
CA GLU A 210 -8.70 16.96 -6.02
C GLU A 210 -7.17 17.00 -5.91
N TYR A 211 -6.47 16.15 -6.68
CA TYR A 211 -4.98 16.13 -6.73
C TYR A 211 -4.42 16.83 -7.97
N HIS A 212 -5.29 17.36 -8.84
CA HIS A 212 -4.92 18.10 -10.06
C HIS A 212 -4.00 17.30 -10.99
N GLN A 213 -4.29 16.02 -11.17
CA GLN A 213 -3.48 15.16 -12.02
C GLN A 213 -3.94 15.21 -13.49
N ASP A 214 -2.96 15.04 -14.40
CA ASP A 214 -3.24 14.97 -15.84
C ASP A 214 -4.12 13.74 -16.15
N PRO A 215 -5.32 13.92 -16.75
CA PRO A 215 -6.21 12.82 -17.10
C PRO A 215 -5.56 11.76 -18.02
N ARG A 216 -4.54 12.15 -18.80
CA ARG A 216 -3.85 11.25 -19.75
C ARG A 216 -3.00 10.18 -19.08
N LYS A 217 -2.56 10.41 -17.83
CA LYS A 217 -1.83 9.41 -17.06
C LYS A 217 -2.69 8.67 -16.03
N CYS A 218 -3.99 8.97 -15.93
CA CYS A 218 -4.91 8.40 -14.97
C CYS A 218 -5.84 7.38 -15.63
N PHE A 219 -5.84 6.13 -15.16
CA PHE A 219 -6.61 5.03 -15.72
C PHE A 219 -7.47 4.35 -14.63
N ALA A 220 -8.73 4.03 -14.97
CA ALA A 220 -9.57 3.22 -14.09
C ALA A 220 -9.28 1.73 -14.33
N MET A 221 -8.81 1.04 -13.28
CA MET A 221 -8.48 -0.38 -13.28
C MET A 221 -9.23 -1.05 -12.13
N HIS A 222 -10.36 -1.68 -12.44
CA HIS A 222 -11.21 -2.26 -11.42
C HIS A 222 -10.56 -3.47 -10.74
N ASN A 223 -10.73 -3.55 -9.42
CA ASN A 223 -10.41 -4.77 -8.69
C ASN A 223 -11.35 -5.90 -9.13
N ALA A 224 -10.85 -7.12 -9.07
CA ALA A 224 -11.61 -8.33 -9.33
C ALA A 224 -11.72 -9.18 -8.06
N VAL A 225 -12.49 -10.23 -8.13
CA VAL A 225 -12.59 -11.27 -7.09
C VAL A 225 -12.34 -12.62 -7.69
N TYR A 226 -11.80 -13.56 -6.90
CA TYR A 226 -11.76 -14.95 -7.32
C TYR A 226 -13.17 -15.53 -7.33
N PRO A 227 -13.51 -16.38 -8.30
CA PRO A 227 -14.72 -17.17 -8.24
C PRO A 227 -14.78 -17.96 -6.92
N LEU A 228 -15.94 -18.02 -6.31
CA LEU A 228 -16.15 -18.92 -5.17
C LEU A 228 -15.87 -20.36 -5.59
N SER A 229 -15.20 -21.14 -4.72
CA SER A 229 -15.04 -22.56 -4.96
C SER A 229 -16.41 -23.25 -4.97
N GLN A 230 -16.54 -24.34 -5.73
CA GLN A 230 -17.78 -25.10 -5.80
C GLN A 230 -18.22 -25.56 -4.40
N GLU A 231 -17.28 -25.92 -3.53
CA GLU A 231 -17.55 -26.30 -2.13
C GLU A 231 -18.27 -25.20 -1.34
N LEU A 232 -17.92 -23.91 -1.57
CA LEU A 232 -18.57 -22.78 -0.94
C LEU A 232 -19.95 -22.50 -1.54
N LEU A 233 -20.13 -22.79 -2.82
CA LEU A 233 -21.43 -22.65 -3.50
C LEU A 233 -22.40 -23.76 -3.07
N ASP A 234 -21.89 -24.94 -2.73
CA ASP A 234 -22.64 -26.13 -2.33
C ASP A 234 -23.03 -26.12 -0.83
N ILE A 235 -22.60 -25.12 -0.05
CA ILE A 235 -23.02 -24.98 1.34
C ILE A 235 -24.55 -24.87 1.39
N PRO A 236 -25.26 -25.82 2.05
CA PRO A 236 -26.71 -25.79 2.12
C PRO A 236 -27.20 -24.51 2.76
N ARG A 237 -28.05 -23.78 2.07
CA ARG A 237 -28.76 -22.67 2.69
C ARG A 237 -29.80 -23.23 3.68
N PRO A 238 -29.84 -22.69 4.90
CA PRO A 238 -30.86 -23.14 5.86
C PRO A 238 -32.25 -22.91 5.30
N GLU A 239 -32.98 -23.98 4.99
CA GLU A 239 -34.31 -23.95 4.32
C GLU A 239 -35.38 -23.19 5.11
N HIS A 240 -35.18 -22.92 6.38
CA HIS A 240 -36.25 -22.50 7.29
C HIS A 240 -36.09 -21.12 7.92
N LYS A 241 -35.16 -20.32 7.49
CA LYS A 241 -35.11 -18.92 8.00
C LYS A 241 -36.14 -18.06 7.25
N LYS A 242 -37.33 -17.92 7.83
CA LYS A 242 -38.33 -16.92 7.40
C LYS A 242 -37.82 -15.49 7.51
N GLU A 243 -36.75 -15.28 8.27
CA GLU A 243 -36.12 -13.98 8.56
C GLU A 243 -35.07 -13.63 7.52
N LYS A 244 -35.15 -12.42 6.95
CA LYS A 244 -34.13 -11.89 6.07
C LYS A 244 -32.94 -11.42 6.91
N VAL A 245 -31.71 -11.68 6.42
CA VAL A 245 -30.48 -11.22 7.07
C VAL A 245 -29.83 -10.16 6.18
N VAL A 246 -29.52 -9.00 6.76
CA VAL A 246 -28.76 -7.93 6.13
C VAL A 246 -27.47 -7.75 6.93
N THR A 247 -26.35 -7.92 6.27
CA THR A 247 -25.03 -7.90 6.91
C THR A 247 -24.23 -6.70 6.47
N PHE A 248 -23.68 -5.96 7.44
CA PHE A 248 -22.55 -5.06 7.26
C PHE A 248 -21.27 -5.86 7.52
N LEU A 249 -20.39 -5.92 6.53
CA LEU A 249 -19.09 -6.58 6.65
C LEU A 249 -17.98 -5.56 6.42
N GLY A 250 -17.18 -5.29 7.46
CA GLY A 250 -16.05 -4.38 7.33
C GLY A 250 -15.64 -3.74 8.65
N ARG A 251 -14.45 -3.10 8.62
CA ARG A 251 -13.93 -2.37 9.78
C ARG A 251 -14.89 -1.23 10.19
N ILE A 252 -15.02 -1.00 11.48
CA ILE A 252 -15.79 0.13 12.02
C ILE A 252 -14.96 1.40 11.87
N THR A 253 -15.03 1.98 10.69
CA THR A 253 -14.30 3.21 10.32
C THR A 253 -15.25 4.20 9.65
N MET A 254 -14.89 5.49 9.68
CA MET A 254 -15.64 6.56 9.02
C MET A 254 -15.85 6.27 7.52
N GLN A 255 -14.84 5.74 6.83
CA GLN A 255 -14.90 5.36 5.42
C GLN A 255 -15.99 4.33 5.12
N LYS A 256 -16.22 3.36 6.02
CA LYS A 256 -17.21 2.28 5.83
C LYS A 256 -18.63 2.68 6.21
N GLY A 257 -18.81 3.76 6.97
CA GLY A 257 -20.09 4.35 7.29
C GLY A 257 -21.00 3.47 8.15
N PRO A 258 -20.52 2.86 9.26
CA PRO A 258 -21.34 1.97 10.10
C PRO A 258 -22.57 2.68 10.66
N GLU A 259 -22.50 3.99 10.91
CA GLU A 259 -23.61 4.80 11.38
C GLU A 259 -24.79 4.82 10.39
N TYR A 260 -24.52 4.90 9.09
CA TYR A 260 -25.57 4.87 8.05
C TYR A 260 -26.26 3.51 8.03
N PHE A 261 -25.50 2.42 8.27
CA PHE A 261 -26.09 1.08 8.36
C PHE A 261 -27.05 0.98 9.55
N VAL A 262 -26.65 1.52 10.72
CA VAL A 262 -27.49 1.51 11.93
C VAL A 262 -28.74 2.36 11.73
N GLU A 263 -28.62 3.55 11.16
CA GLU A 263 -29.76 4.42 10.85
C GLU A 263 -30.73 3.76 9.86
N ALA A 264 -30.20 3.17 8.80
CA ALA A 264 -31.02 2.44 7.83
C ALA A 264 -31.74 1.24 8.47
N ALA A 265 -31.04 0.47 9.32
CA ALA A 265 -31.63 -0.62 10.08
C ALA A 265 -32.79 -0.15 10.97
N ALA A 266 -32.61 0.96 11.69
CA ALA A 266 -33.65 1.56 12.53
C ALA A 266 -34.88 1.98 11.72
N LEU A 267 -34.70 2.55 10.52
CA LEU A 267 -35.80 2.93 9.63
C LEU A 267 -36.56 1.71 9.09
N VAL A 268 -35.87 0.65 8.72
CA VAL A 268 -36.48 -0.58 8.21
C VAL A 268 -37.26 -1.32 9.30
N LEU A 269 -36.69 -1.42 10.51
CA LEU A 269 -37.34 -2.10 11.65
C LEU A 269 -38.64 -1.42 12.10
N LYS A 270 -38.86 -0.16 11.77
CA LYS A 270 -40.15 0.51 11.96
C LYS A 270 -41.24 -0.02 11.03
N ARG A 271 -40.85 -0.62 9.89
CA ARG A 271 -41.79 -1.12 8.84
C ARG A 271 -41.95 -2.62 8.83
N THR A 272 -40.90 -3.36 9.22
CA THR A 272 -40.88 -4.83 9.23
C THR A 272 -40.04 -5.37 10.37
N ARG A 273 -40.49 -6.47 10.98
CA ARG A 273 -39.75 -7.17 12.05
C ARG A 273 -39.17 -8.51 11.61
N ASN A 274 -39.50 -8.94 10.37
CA ASN A 274 -39.01 -10.22 9.83
C ASN A 274 -37.65 -10.04 9.14
N ILE A 275 -36.72 -9.33 9.82
CA ILE A 275 -35.41 -9.01 9.31
C ILE A 275 -34.42 -8.88 10.48
N ARG A 276 -33.22 -9.40 10.28
CA ARG A 276 -32.08 -9.30 11.21
C ARG A 276 -30.95 -8.50 10.55
N PHE A 277 -30.38 -7.57 11.31
CA PHE A 277 -29.18 -6.85 10.92
C PHE A 277 -27.99 -7.39 11.70
N ILE A 278 -26.87 -7.66 11.00
CA ILE A 278 -25.63 -8.17 11.58
C ILE A 278 -24.51 -7.21 11.18
N MET A 279 -23.66 -6.85 12.14
CA MET A 279 -22.41 -6.14 11.89
C MET A 279 -21.24 -7.08 12.23
N ALA A 280 -20.34 -7.36 11.27
CA ALA A 280 -19.21 -8.27 11.38
C ALA A 280 -17.92 -7.59 10.90
#